data_46313d207594dfd6177c74c15daa2543
#
_entry.id   46313d207594dfd6177c74c15daa2543
#
_cell.length_a   1.000
_cell.length_b   1.000
_cell.length_c   1.000
_cell.angle_alpha   90.00
_cell.angle_beta   90.00
_cell.angle_gamma   90.00
#
_symmetry.space_group_name_H-M   'P 1'
#
loop_
_entity.id
_entity.type
_entity.pdbx_description
1 polymer ?
#
loop_
_entity_poly.entity_id
_entity_poly.type
_entity_poly.pdbx_seq_one_letter_code
_entity_poly.pdbx_strand_id
1 'polypeptide(L)'
;MILLLQLSKIFTSTLLLILFCLTNFSYGEPKDIWKKSKEINIQKNEDKKVKEDNNLNKDLPATVFDKGKLDLTINEINQSDKINDNEIIFGLYEPQETTISLNIWSLIDQNTYDRFKKTLLQKNKRSLNALSEKILFTKTNLASFPDKGSIHLAFISDWLIKSQKMDLIDKVVSQNRIINNNAKLINFLFLNYLSQGQTDRACKYVNLKNISAQNINLDKYKIFCLVHNKKNKQALSQLELIRETNSLDIFFIEKINFMTGISENKGLKKFDSVFNSHLTLKVSDDYVIRFEDFSKSKELRNYFFKSGIANKLLEETMEKSSPDEKQKLNELVIFLERSANENLYQSNKILEIYKKYNFSFGQIFKVNDAVQKLKRPESHAILYQAMLLAQKPESKIKILNSLKEKLILNGLTKIAEPVYYDELTKILNTRKDLVSDKLAKQIEAYNKNKNKINTEFDNNYIYSSELKKLLNKKIIKKDKKKIIKLLSNFDKKIRNKEYKLNNKDIALINLLKRAKIDLPGSVSKFIYNEKIYIPNEIFNALEKKLNDEALLKTLIFISNLDENNNNYTRDILAIVKVFDKMKQDNFRKIFIDNEFSL
;
A
#
# COMPACT_ATOMS: atom_id res chain seq x y z
N MET A 1 8.63 13.84 55.47
CA MET A 1 8.35 12.40 55.44
C MET A 1 7.15 12.01 54.57
N ILE A 2 6.04 12.76 54.59
CA ILE A 2 4.83 12.47 53.77
C ILE A 2 5.06 12.70 52.27
N LEU A 3 5.83 13.69 51.86
CA LEU A 3 6.13 13.99 50.46
C LEU A 3 7.00 12.92 49.77
N LEU A 4 7.92 12.30 50.52
CA LEU A 4 8.78 11.20 50.02
C LEU A 4 7.99 9.91 49.78
N LEU A 5 6.97 9.65 50.59
CA LEU A 5 6.07 8.51 50.42
C LEU A 5 5.11 8.64 49.25
N GLN A 6 4.71 9.88 48.88
CA GLN A 6 3.91 10.10 47.69
C GLN A 6 4.74 9.99 46.39
N LEU A 7 6.00 10.45 46.39
CA LEU A 7 6.91 10.30 45.25
C LEU A 7 7.25 8.83 44.97
N SER A 8 7.41 8.00 46.03
CA SER A 8 7.68 6.56 45.86
C SER A 8 6.48 5.82 45.24
N LYS A 9 5.25 6.18 45.59
CA LYS A 9 4.04 5.59 45.00
C LYS A 9 3.81 5.97 43.54
N ILE A 10 4.17 7.18 43.16
CA ILE A 10 4.09 7.63 41.75
C ILE A 10 5.17 6.91 40.93
N PHE A 11 6.38 6.74 41.48
CA PHE A 11 7.49 6.06 40.78
C PHE A 11 7.22 4.55 40.61
N THR A 12 6.62 3.89 41.58
CA THR A 12 6.25 2.47 41.47
C THR A 12 5.06 2.27 40.53
N SER A 13 4.11 3.18 40.49
CA SER A 13 2.98 3.12 39.54
C SER A 13 3.41 3.35 38.08
N THR A 14 4.35 4.29 37.83
CA THR A 14 4.88 4.53 36.48
C THR A 14 5.79 3.39 36.01
N LEU A 15 6.57 2.80 36.90
CA LEU A 15 7.40 1.64 36.57
C LEU A 15 6.56 0.40 36.24
N LEU A 16 5.43 0.18 36.92
CA LEU A 16 4.49 -0.90 36.63
C LEU A 16 3.78 -0.70 35.28
N LEU A 17 3.44 0.54 34.93
CA LEU A 17 2.84 0.87 33.63
C LEU A 17 3.83 0.65 32.47
N ILE A 18 5.10 0.98 32.66
CA ILE A 18 6.16 0.74 31.68
C ILE A 18 6.41 -0.76 31.50
N LEU A 19 6.41 -1.55 32.59
CA LEU A 19 6.53 -3.01 32.50
C LEU A 19 5.33 -3.64 31.76
N PHE A 20 4.11 -3.12 31.96
CA PHE A 20 2.91 -3.62 31.28
C PHE A 20 2.89 -3.28 29.78
N CYS A 21 3.50 -2.16 29.39
CA CYS A 21 3.66 -1.81 27.97
C CYS A 21 4.74 -2.66 27.27
N LEU A 22 5.73 -3.17 28.00
CA LEU A 22 6.80 -4.00 27.42
C LEU A 22 6.39 -5.46 27.19
N THR A 23 5.33 -5.95 27.85
CA THR A 23 4.87 -7.35 27.73
C THR A 23 3.88 -7.58 26.60
N ASN A 24 3.36 -6.53 25.94
CA ASN A 24 2.35 -6.64 24.88
C ASN A 24 2.90 -6.51 23.44
N PHE A 25 4.22 -6.43 23.24
CA PHE A 25 4.82 -6.64 21.93
C PHE A 25 5.08 -8.13 21.71
N SER A 26 4.03 -8.88 21.48
CA SER A 26 4.15 -10.14 20.76
C SER A 26 4.59 -9.81 19.33
N TYR A 27 5.89 -9.73 19.10
CA TYR A 27 6.46 -9.89 17.77
C TYR A 27 6.10 -11.30 17.34
N GLY A 28 5.08 -11.44 16.50
CA GLY A 28 4.91 -12.64 15.73
C GLY A 28 6.18 -12.83 14.92
N GLU A 29 7.02 -13.78 15.31
CA GLU A 29 8.16 -14.22 14.51
C GLU A 29 7.65 -14.49 13.09
N PRO A 30 8.35 -14.03 12.04
CA PRO A 30 8.00 -14.41 10.69
C PRO A 30 8.05 -15.92 10.62
N LYS A 31 6.90 -16.57 10.39
CA LYS A 31 6.83 -18.01 10.21
C LYS A 31 7.77 -18.38 9.08
N ASP A 32 8.85 -19.03 9.41
CA ASP A 32 9.79 -19.62 8.47
C ASP A 32 9.03 -20.68 7.66
N ILE A 33 8.61 -20.30 6.45
CA ILE A 33 7.89 -21.18 5.53
C ILE A 33 8.76 -22.34 5.03
N TRP A 34 10.04 -22.38 5.45
CA TRP A 34 11.05 -23.33 5.01
C TRP A 34 11.53 -24.31 6.09
N LYS A 35 11.04 -24.22 7.34
CA LYS A 35 11.40 -25.19 8.38
C LYS A 35 10.77 -26.54 8.12
N LYS A 36 11.61 -27.55 7.89
CA LYS A 36 11.24 -28.97 7.88
C LYS A 36 10.58 -29.33 9.21
N SER A 37 9.40 -29.95 9.16
CA SER A 37 8.82 -30.65 10.29
C SER A 37 9.78 -31.76 10.73
N LYS A 38 10.21 -31.73 12.00
CA LYS A 38 11.03 -32.77 12.62
C LYS A 38 10.29 -34.10 12.61
N GLU A 39 11.03 -35.09 12.22
CA GLU A 39 10.96 -36.53 12.37
C GLU A 39 9.84 -37.08 13.28
N ILE A 40 8.97 -37.87 12.67
CA ILE A 40 8.13 -38.84 13.38
C ILE A 40 8.95 -40.13 13.47
N ASN A 41 9.34 -40.50 14.71
CA ASN A 41 9.93 -41.78 15.03
C ASN A 41 8.99 -42.90 14.59
N ILE A 42 9.44 -43.69 13.59
CA ILE A 42 8.81 -44.98 13.28
C ILE A 42 9.58 -46.04 14.04
N GLN A 43 8.93 -46.60 15.07
CA GLN A 43 9.37 -47.84 15.70
C GLN A 43 9.35 -48.98 14.68
N LYS A 44 10.50 -49.64 14.55
CA LYS A 44 10.65 -50.95 13.89
C LYS A 44 9.83 -51.99 14.62
N ASN A 45 9.00 -52.72 13.90
CA ASN A 45 8.68 -54.10 14.25
C ASN A 45 9.07 -54.99 13.07
N GLU A 46 9.89 -55.98 13.41
CA GLU A 46 10.46 -57.01 12.56
C GLU A 46 9.44 -58.13 12.25
N ASP A 47 9.74 -58.79 11.14
CA ASP A 47 9.43 -60.17 10.76
C ASP A 47 8.04 -60.57 10.30
N LYS A 48 7.96 -60.86 8.99
CA LYS A 48 7.72 -62.22 8.50
C LYS A 48 7.93 -62.34 6.97
N LYS A 49 8.86 -63.28 6.64
CA LYS A 49 9.06 -63.83 5.27
C LYS A 49 7.83 -64.53 4.73
N VAL A 50 7.47 -64.34 3.47
CA VAL A 50 6.94 -65.41 2.59
C VAL A 50 7.27 -65.07 1.13
N LYS A 51 8.12 -65.90 0.54
CA LYS A 51 8.26 -66.49 -0.82
C LYS A 51 7.87 -65.66 -2.07
N GLU A 52 8.88 -65.63 -2.93
CA GLU A 52 8.81 -65.44 -4.39
C GLU A 52 7.78 -66.34 -5.06
N ASP A 53 7.07 -65.79 -6.02
CA ASP A 53 6.74 -66.46 -7.25
C ASP A 53 6.68 -65.49 -8.43
N ASN A 54 7.47 -65.83 -9.44
CA ASN A 54 7.52 -65.19 -10.73
C ASN A 54 6.27 -65.47 -11.54
N ASN A 55 5.66 -64.44 -12.13
CA ASN A 55 5.13 -64.58 -13.48
C ASN A 55 4.91 -63.20 -14.15
N LEU A 56 5.59 -63.02 -15.25
CA LEU A 56 5.33 -62.00 -16.26
C LEU A 56 3.91 -62.19 -16.80
N ASN A 57 3.11 -61.15 -16.78
CA ASN A 57 2.26 -60.82 -17.96
C ASN A 57 1.82 -59.36 -17.92
N LYS A 58 2.02 -58.71 -19.04
CA LYS A 58 1.45 -57.43 -19.43
C LYS A 58 -0.07 -57.49 -19.31
N ASP A 59 -0.65 -56.52 -18.60
CA ASP A 59 -1.93 -55.97 -18.98
C ASP A 59 -2.14 -54.65 -18.21
N LEU A 60 -2.35 -53.58 -18.96
CA LEU A 60 -2.81 -52.30 -18.50
C LEU A 60 -4.17 -52.46 -17.81
N PRO A 61 -4.38 -51.95 -16.59
CA PRO A 61 -5.73 -51.97 -16.02
C PRO A 61 -6.60 -50.95 -16.74
N ALA A 62 -7.63 -51.43 -17.37
CA ALA A 62 -8.76 -50.66 -17.85
C ALA A 62 -9.36 -49.82 -16.73
N THR A 63 -9.72 -48.60 -17.07
CA THR A 63 -10.46 -47.64 -16.27
C THR A 63 -11.76 -48.29 -15.76
N VAL A 64 -11.79 -48.58 -14.46
CA VAL A 64 -13.04 -48.88 -13.77
C VAL A 64 -13.68 -47.58 -13.37
N PHE A 65 -14.51 -47.03 -14.24
CA PHE A 65 -15.53 -46.08 -13.85
C PHE A 65 -16.70 -46.85 -13.26
N ASP A 66 -16.62 -47.11 -11.95
CA ASP A 66 -17.78 -47.52 -11.23
C ASP A 66 -18.69 -46.29 -11.07
N LYS A 67 -19.90 -46.38 -11.68
CA LYS A 67 -20.96 -45.39 -11.49
C LYS A 67 -21.55 -45.53 -10.08
N GLY A 68 -20.71 -45.31 -9.07
CA GLY A 68 -21.19 -45.06 -7.73
C GLY A 68 -21.82 -43.68 -7.71
N LYS A 69 -23.12 -43.61 -7.52
CA LYS A 69 -23.81 -42.39 -7.10
C LYS A 69 -23.05 -41.81 -5.90
N LEU A 70 -22.29 -40.74 -6.11
CA LEU A 70 -21.84 -39.86 -5.04
C LEU A 70 -23.09 -39.16 -4.51
N ASP A 71 -23.69 -39.72 -3.48
CA ASP A 71 -24.55 -38.98 -2.58
C ASP A 71 -23.70 -37.90 -1.93
N LEU A 72 -23.59 -36.77 -2.60
CA LEU A 72 -23.24 -35.53 -2.00
C LEU A 72 -24.40 -35.15 -1.07
N THR A 73 -24.33 -35.61 0.18
CA THR A 73 -25.05 -34.96 1.26
C THR A 73 -24.46 -33.54 1.38
N ILE A 74 -24.99 -32.68 0.55
CA ILE A 74 -24.96 -31.24 0.73
C ILE A 74 -25.79 -31.03 1.99
N ASN A 75 -25.11 -30.89 3.15
CA ASN A 75 -25.72 -30.23 4.28
C ASN A 75 -25.99 -28.79 3.81
N GLU A 76 -27.19 -28.65 3.28
CA GLU A 76 -27.84 -27.39 3.02
C GLU A 76 -27.91 -26.60 4.31
N ILE A 77 -27.06 -25.60 4.44
CA ILE A 77 -27.44 -24.43 5.18
C ILE A 77 -28.43 -23.70 4.25
N ASN A 78 -29.64 -24.21 4.19
CA ASN A 78 -30.81 -23.54 3.68
C ASN A 78 -31.25 -22.50 4.72
N GLN A 79 -30.55 -21.38 4.80
CA GLN A 79 -31.23 -20.11 5.00
C GLN A 79 -31.42 -19.51 3.61
N SER A 80 -32.47 -19.96 2.97
CA SER A 80 -33.11 -19.28 1.86
C SER A 80 -33.74 -18.00 2.43
N ASP A 81 -32.97 -16.94 2.60
CA ASP A 81 -33.53 -15.64 2.32
C ASP A 81 -33.99 -15.72 0.87
N LYS A 82 -35.30 -15.75 0.66
CA LYS A 82 -35.92 -15.49 -0.63
C LYS A 82 -35.43 -14.12 -1.06
N ILE A 83 -34.31 -14.08 -1.78
CA ILE A 83 -33.89 -12.93 -2.53
C ILE A 83 -35.01 -12.74 -3.53
N ASN A 84 -35.82 -11.73 -3.32
CA ASN A 84 -36.74 -11.26 -4.36
C ASN A 84 -35.86 -11.02 -5.59
N ASP A 85 -36.10 -11.73 -6.69
CA ASP A 85 -35.32 -11.61 -7.93
C ASP A 85 -35.25 -10.17 -8.48
N ASN A 86 -35.91 -9.23 -7.83
CA ASN A 86 -36.03 -7.82 -8.19
C ASN A 86 -35.07 -6.89 -7.44
N GLU A 87 -34.28 -7.35 -6.46
CA GLU A 87 -33.37 -6.48 -5.72
C GLU A 87 -31.97 -7.09 -5.58
N ILE A 88 -30.99 -6.47 -6.23
CA ILE A 88 -29.57 -6.83 -6.12
C ILE A 88 -28.87 -5.67 -5.42
N ILE A 89 -28.72 -5.73 -4.10
CA ILE A 89 -28.10 -4.67 -3.31
C ILE A 89 -26.58 -4.82 -3.28
N PHE A 90 -25.90 -3.73 -3.61
CA PHE A 90 -24.43 -3.61 -3.54
C PHE A 90 -24.04 -2.36 -2.75
N GLY A 91 -23.06 -2.47 -1.85
CA GLY A 91 -22.51 -1.33 -1.12
C GLY A 91 -22.09 -1.67 0.32
N LEU A 92 -21.58 -0.68 1.04
CA LEU A 92 -21.09 -0.76 2.43
C LEU A 92 -21.86 0.17 3.36
N TYR A 93 -22.29 1.36 2.85
CA TYR A 93 -22.87 2.43 3.64
C TYR A 93 -24.37 2.50 3.41
N GLU A 94 -25.12 2.72 4.46
CA GLU A 94 -26.57 2.89 4.32
C GLU A 94 -26.91 4.22 3.61
N PRO A 95 -27.96 4.26 2.77
CA PRO A 95 -28.41 5.48 2.10
C PRO A 95 -28.70 6.64 3.08
N GLN A 96 -29.19 6.34 4.28
CA GLN A 96 -29.47 7.31 5.33
C GLN A 96 -28.20 7.99 5.87
N GLU A 97 -27.08 7.25 5.93
CA GLU A 97 -25.80 7.78 6.40
C GLU A 97 -25.16 8.72 5.38
N THR A 98 -25.39 8.48 4.11
CA THR A 98 -24.78 9.22 3.00
C THR A 98 -25.75 10.22 2.38
N THR A 99 -27.04 10.12 2.67
CA THR A 99 -28.12 10.91 2.05
C THR A 99 -28.17 10.78 0.52
N ILE A 100 -27.74 9.63 0.01
CA ILE A 100 -27.75 9.27 -1.41
C ILE A 100 -28.90 8.29 -1.66
N SER A 101 -29.57 8.43 -2.80
CA SER A 101 -30.67 7.53 -3.20
C SER A 101 -30.18 6.11 -3.42
N LEU A 102 -31.00 5.11 -3.01
CA LEU A 102 -30.78 3.70 -3.34
C LEU A 102 -30.71 3.46 -4.86
N ASN A 103 -31.41 4.30 -5.62
CA ASN A 103 -31.51 4.22 -7.08
C ASN A 103 -30.67 5.31 -7.79
N ILE A 104 -29.63 5.83 -7.14
CA ILE A 104 -28.80 6.92 -7.67
C ILE A 104 -28.42 6.69 -9.15
N TRP A 105 -27.97 5.49 -9.47
CA TRP A 105 -27.39 5.21 -10.78
C TRP A 105 -28.44 5.10 -11.91
N SER A 106 -29.68 4.76 -11.61
CA SER A 106 -30.76 4.69 -12.59
C SER A 106 -31.33 6.05 -12.97
N LEU A 107 -31.06 7.08 -12.13
CA LEU A 107 -31.58 8.44 -12.31
C LEU A 107 -30.58 9.36 -13.06
N ILE A 108 -29.38 8.86 -13.35
CA ILE A 108 -28.30 9.65 -13.94
C ILE A 108 -28.25 9.42 -15.46
N ASP A 109 -28.10 10.49 -16.22
CA ASP A 109 -27.90 10.37 -17.65
C ASP A 109 -26.59 9.66 -18.00
N GLN A 110 -26.59 8.87 -19.07
CA GLN A 110 -25.47 8.03 -19.47
C GLN A 110 -24.18 8.83 -19.72
N ASN A 111 -24.28 10.03 -20.29
CA ASN A 111 -23.11 10.87 -20.55
C ASN A 111 -22.45 11.34 -19.25
N THR A 112 -23.24 11.78 -18.27
CA THR A 112 -22.72 12.16 -16.93
C THR A 112 -22.07 10.95 -16.25
N TYR A 113 -22.68 9.77 -16.33
CA TYR A 113 -22.12 8.53 -15.78
C TYR A 113 -20.78 8.16 -16.43
N ASP A 114 -20.69 8.22 -17.75
CA ASP A 114 -19.46 7.87 -18.49
C ASP A 114 -18.33 8.90 -18.24
N ARG A 115 -18.66 10.18 -18.17
CA ARG A 115 -17.71 11.25 -17.77
C ARG A 115 -17.20 11.02 -16.35
N PHE A 116 -18.07 10.65 -15.44
CA PHE A 116 -17.71 10.34 -14.05
C PHE A 116 -16.76 9.14 -13.96
N LYS A 117 -17.09 8.00 -14.60
CA LYS A 117 -16.21 6.82 -14.69
C LYS A 117 -14.82 7.19 -15.21
N LYS A 118 -14.78 7.85 -16.36
CA LYS A 118 -13.53 8.30 -16.98
C LYS A 118 -12.71 9.18 -16.04
N THR A 119 -13.37 10.13 -15.37
CA THR A 119 -12.73 11.03 -14.42
C THR A 119 -12.09 10.26 -13.26
N LEU A 120 -12.81 9.34 -12.63
CA LEU A 120 -12.29 8.57 -11.51
C LEU A 120 -11.14 7.64 -11.90
N LEU A 121 -11.18 7.07 -13.09
CA LEU A 121 -10.11 6.21 -13.58
C LEU A 121 -8.86 6.98 -14.02
N GLN A 122 -8.98 8.26 -14.39
CA GLN A 122 -7.85 9.06 -14.87
C GLN A 122 -7.24 9.96 -13.78
N LYS A 123 -8.06 10.58 -12.94
CA LYS A 123 -7.61 11.55 -11.93
C LYS A 123 -7.33 10.86 -10.60
N ASN A 124 -6.32 11.38 -9.90
CA ASN A 124 -5.97 10.92 -8.54
C ASN A 124 -5.86 12.13 -7.62
N LYS A 125 -7.00 12.60 -7.11
CA LYS A 125 -7.09 13.71 -6.17
C LYS A 125 -7.70 13.22 -4.85
N ARG A 126 -7.13 13.60 -3.73
CA ARG A 126 -7.52 13.08 -2.40
C ARG A 126 -8.98 13.38 -2.07
N SER A 127 -9.42 14.63 -2.27
CA SER A 127 -10.82 15.03 -2.03
C SER A 127 -11.80 14.29 -2.94
N LEU A 128 -11.47 14.14 -4.23
CA LEU A 128 -12.24 13.36 -5.19
C LEU A 128 -12.37 11.90 -4.77
N ASN A 129 -11.25 11.25 -4.44
CA ASN A 129 -11.23 9.84 -4.06
C ASN A 129 -12.03 9.57 -2.78
N ALA A 130 -11.93 10.47 -1.78
CA ALA A 130 -12.66 10.31 -0.53
C ALA A 130 -14.18 10.46 -0.70
N LEU A 131 -14.63 11.41 -1.52
CA LEU A 131 -16.03 11.58 -1.85
C LEU A 131 -16.57 10.44 -2.70
N SER A 132 -15.80 10.03 -3.71
CA SER A 132 -16.17 8.93 -4.60
C SER A 132 -16.30 7.60 -3.86
N GLU A 133 -15.44 7.31 -2.88
CA GLU A 133 -15.56 6.15 -2.02
C GLU A 133 -16.92 6.10 -1.32
N LYS A 134 -17.39 7.23 -0.81
CA LYS A 134 -18.72 7.28 -0.18
C LYS A 134 -19.84 7.02 -1.17
N ILE A 135 -19.75 7.59 -2.37
CA ILE A 135 -20.79 7.42 -3.40
C ILE A 135 -20.80 6.00 -3.97
N LEU A 136 -19.62 5.47 -4.35
CA LEU A 136 -19.52 4.16 -4.98
C LEU A 136 -19.94 3.02 -4.05
N PHE A 137 -19.76 3.20 -2.74
CA PHE A 137 -20.08 2.16 -1.76
C PHE A 137 -21.27 2.49 -0.87
N THR A 138 -22.08 3.51 -1.20
CA THR A 138 -23.44 3.60 -0.68
C THR A 138 -24.29 2.48 -1.28
N LYS A 139 -25.05 1.79 -0.46
CA LYS A 139 -25.93 0.71 -0.91
C LYS A 139 -26.84 1.20 -2.04
N THR A 140 -26.84 0.45 -3.12
CA THR A 140 -27.60 0.73 -4.32
C THR A 140 -28.21 -0.55 -4.87
N ASN A 141 -29.37 -0.43 -5.55
CA ASN A 141 -30.01 -1.54 -6.23
C ASN A 141 -29.48 -1.68 -7.66
N LEU A 142 -28.69 -2.73 -7.91
CA LEU A 142 -28.12 -3.00 -9.23
C LEU A 142 -29.15 -3.55 -10.23
N ALA A 143 -30.27 -4.08 -9.77
CA ALA A 143 -31.33 -4.55 -10.66
C ALA A 143 -31.96 -3.43 -11.49
N SER A 144 -31.81 -2.17 -11.04
CA SER A 144 -32.26 -0.99 -11.79
C SER A 144 -31.41 -0.66 -13.03
N PHE A 145 -30.24 -1.28 -13.19
CA PHE A 145 -29.40 -1.12 -14.38
C PHE A 145 -29.85 -2.06 -15.51
N PRO A 146 -29.75 -1.65 -16.79
CA PRO A 146 -30.15 -2.46 -17.93
C PRO A 146 -29.44 -3.82 -18.00
N ASP A 147 -28.18 -3.88 -17.56
CA ASP A 147 -27.30 -5.04 -17.55
C ASP A 147 -27.17 -5.69 -16.16
N LYS A 148 -28.13 -5.46 -15.26
CA LYS A 148 -28.09 -5.87 -13.84
C LYS A 148 -26.81 -5.45 -13.14
N GLY A 149 -26.26 -4.30 -13.51
CA GLY A 149 -25.09 -3.67 -12.89
C GLY A 149 -23.74 -4.29 -13.25
N SER A 150 -23.63 -5.17 -14.26
CA SER A 150 -22.35 -5.82 -14.59
C SER A 150 -21.28 -4.81 -15.02
N ILE A 151 -21.63 -3.82 -15.85
CA ILE A 151 -20.73 -2.74 -16.28
C ILE A 151 -20.32 -1.87 -15.08
N HIS A 152 -21.25 -1.60 -14.17
CA HIS A 152 -20.99 -0.84 -12.96
C HIS A 152 -20.01 -1.57 -12.02
N LEU A 153 -20.22 -2.87 -11.79
CA LEU A 153 -19.32 -3.70 -10.98
C LEU A 153 -17.92 -3.84 -11.60
N ALA A 154 -17.83 -3.91 -12.93
CA ALA A 154 -16.54 -3.89 -13.62
C ALA A 154 -15.80 -2.56 -13.39
N PHE A 155 -16.48 -1.44 -13.50
CA PHE A 155 -15.94 -0.12 -13.21
C PHE A 155 -15.49 0.01 -11.74
N ILE A 156 -16.31 -0.44 -10.79
CA ILE A 156 -15.95 -0.44 -9.36
C ILE A 156 -14.69 -1.28 -9.13
N SER A 157 -14.60 -2.44 -9.76
CA SER A 157 -13.41 -3.31 -9.66
C SER A 157 -12.16 -2.63 -10.17
N ASP A 158 -12.24 -1.93 -11.32
CA ASP A 158 -11.14 -1.15 -11.86
C ASP A 158 -10.72 0.00 -10.94
N TRP A 159 -11.68 0.69 -10.35
CA TRP A 159 -11.41 1.76 -9.39
C TRP A 159 -10.77 1.22 -8.10
N LEU A 160 -11.24 0.10 -7.57
CA LEU A 160 -10.66 -0.57 -6.39
C LEU A 160 -9.21 -0.96 -6.64
N ILE A 161 -8.93 -1.62 -7.78
CA ILE A 161 -7.57 -2.00 -8.17
C ILE A 161 -6.67 -0.77 -8.28
N LYS A 162 -7.16 0.32 -8.91
CA LYS A 162 -6.42 1.58 -9.03
C LYS A 162 -6.16 2.22 -7.66
N SER A 163 -7.13 2.17 -6.74
CA SER A 163 -7.03 2.81 -5.42
C SER A 163 -5.98 2.14 -4.52
N GLN A 164 -5.71 0.86 -4.73
CA GLN A 164 -4.81 0.01 -3.92
C GLN A 164 -5.12 0.01 -2.41
N LYS A 165 -6.33 0.40 -2.02
CA LYS A 165 -6.79 0.43 -0.62
C LYS A 165 -7.24 -0.98 -0.19
N MET A 166 -6.28 -1.82 0.21
CA MET A 166 -6.54 -3.24 0.50
C MET A 166 -7.64 -3.46 1.55
N ASP A 167 -7.65 -2.66 2.63
CA ASP A 167 -8.68 -2.76 3.68
C ASP A 167 -10.10 -2.47 3.15
N LEU A 168 -10.22 -1.53 2.21
CA LEU A 168 -11.49 -1.23 1.55
C LEU A 168 -11.90 -2.37 0.62
N ILE A 169 -10.94 -2.89 -0.16
CA ILE A 169 -11.20 -4.02 -1.08
C ILE A 169 -11.67 -5.23 -0.29
N ASP A 170 -11.00 -5.56 0.82
CA ASP A 170 -11.37 -6.67 1.69
C ASP A 170 -12.79 -6.53 2.24
N LYS A 171 -13.17 -5.32 2.71
CA LYS A 171 -14.53 -5.04 3.18
C LYS A 171 -15.56 -5.20 2.06
N VAL A 172 -15.31 -4.62 0.89
CA VAL A 172 -16.23 -4.69 -0.26
C VAL A 172 -16.45 -6.14 -0.68
N VAL A 173 -15.37 -6.92 -0.84
CA VAL A 173 -15.45 -8.30 -1.28
C VAL A 173 -16.10 -9.20 -0.21
N SER A 174 -15.82 -8.96 1.08
CA SER A 174 -16.42 -9.77 2.16
C SER A 174 -17.91 -9.54 2.36
N GLN A 175 -18.39 -8.32 2.10
CA GLN A 175 -19.80 -7.94 2.33
C GLN A 175 -20.67 -8.03 1.08
N ASN A 176 -20.09 -8.09 -0.12
CA ASN A 176 -20.82 -8.08 -1.37
C ASN A 176 -20.50 -9.31 -2.22
N ARG A 177 -21.28 -10.38 -2.10
CA ARG A 177 -21.04 -11.64 -2.83
C ARG A 177 -21.01 -11.46 -4.36
N ILE A 178 -21.77 -10.51 -4.90
CA ILE A 178 -21.87 -10.30 -6.34
C ILE A 178 -20.55 -9.87 -6.99
N ILE A 179 -19.70 -9.11 -6.29
CA ILE A 179 -18.41 -8.68 -6.83
C ILE A 179 -17.37 -9.81 -6.83
N ASN A 180 -17.63 -10.90 -6.09
CA ASN A 180 -16.73 -12.05 -6.02
C ASN A 180 -16.64 -12.81 -7.36
N ASN A 181 -17.54 -12.52 -8.29
CA ASN A 181 -17.49 -13.07 -9.65
C ASN A 181 -16.56 -12.29 -10.58
N ASN A 182 -15.99 -11.16 -10.12
CA ASN A 182 -15.08 -10.37 -10.94
C ASN A 182 -13.68 -10.98 -10.97
N ALA A 183 -13.38 -11.70 -12.05
CA ALA A 183 -12.10 -12.40 -12.24
C ALA A 183 -10.88 -11.48 -12.12
N LYS A 184 -10.96 -10.23 -12.62
CA LYS A 184 -9.86 -9.26 -12.57
C LYS A 184 -9.54 -8.84 -11.13
N LEU A 185 -10.56 -8.60 -10.32
CA LEU A 185 -10.40 -8.22 -8.91
C LEU A 185 -9.84 -9.38 -8.09
N ILE A 186 -10.35 -10.60 -8.29
CA ILE A 186 -9.85 -11.80 -7.59
C ILE A 186 -8.40 -12.09 -7.97
N ASN A 187 -8.06 -12.00 -9.28
CA ASN A 187 -6.67 -12.13 -9.73
C ASN A 187 -5.74 -11.11 -9.05
N PHE A 188 -6.18 -9.85 -8.97
CA PHE A 188 -5.41 -8.80 -8.29
C PHE A 188 -5.21 -9.11 -6.80
N LEU A 189 -6.27 -9.50 -6.08
CA LEU A 189 -6.20 -9.86 -4.66
C LEU A 189 -5.28 -11.05 -4.42
N PHE A 190 -5.45 -12.11 -5.21
CA PHE A 190 -4.63 -13.32 -5.10
C PHE A 190 -3.14 -12.99 -5.26
N LEU A 191 -2.77 -12.32 -6.36
CA LEU A 191 -1.36 -11.98 -6.63
C LEU A 191 -0.79 -11.00 -5.61
N ASN A 192 -1.60 -10.05 -5.12
CA ASN A 192 -1.13 -9.10 -4.12
C ASN A 192 -0.83 -9.80 -2.78
N TYR A 193 -1.74 -10.64 -2.27
CA TYR A 193 -1.49 -11.38 -1.03
C TYR A 193 -0.38 -12.42 -1.18
N LEU A 194 -0.32 -13.09 -2.33
CA LEU A 194 0.76 -14.03 -2.62
C LEU A 194 2.11 -13.31 -2.64
N SER A 195 2.17 -12.10 -3.22
CA SER A 195 3.40 -11.28 -3.25
C SER A 195 3.88 -10.85 -1.85
N GLN A 196 3.01 -10.92 -0.85
CA GLN A 196 3.33 -10.60 0.55
C GLN A 196 3.61 -11.86 1.39
N GLY A 197 3.65 -13.05 0.77
CA GLY A 197 3.80 -14.33 1.48
C GLY A 197 2.54 -14.79 2.22
N GLN A 198 1.40 -14.13 2.04
CA GLN A 198 0.14 -14.42 2.73
C GLN A 198 -0.72 -15.40 1.93
N THR A 199 -0.22 -16.62 1.72
CA THR A 199 -0.84 -17.63 0.85
C THR A 199 -2.26 -18.01 1.32
N ASP A 200 -2.47 -18.18 2.64
CA ASP A 200 -3.80 -18.51 3.18
C ASP A 200 -4.82 -17.43 2.83
N ARG A 201 -4.41 -16.17 2.94
CA ARG A 201 -5.25 -15.02 2.62
C ARG A 201 -5.53 -14.90 1.13
N ALA A 202 -4.53 -15.17 0.28
CA ALA A 202 -4.70 -15.27 -1.17
C ALA A 202 -5.73 -16.34 -1.53
N CYS A 203 -5.62 -17.54 -0.94
CA CYS A 203 -6.51 -18.66 -1.19
C CYS A 203 -7.95 -18.45 -0.69
N LYS A 204 -8.16 -17.61 0.35
CA LYS A 204 -9.49 -17.27 0.83
C LYS A 204 -10.36 -16.68 -0.29
N TYR A 205 -9.81 -15.81 -1.13
CA TYR A 205 -10.57 -15.14 -2.19
C TYR A 205 -10.86 -16.03 -3.39
N VAL A 206 -9.97 -16.97 -3.70
CA VAL A 206 -10.15 -17.91 -4.81
C VAL A 206 -11.18 -19.00 -4.49
N ASN A 207 -11.35 -19.35 -3.21
CA ASN A 207 -12.31 -20.34 -2.76
C ASN A 207 -13.75 -19.79 -2.64
N LEU A 208 -13.97 -18.49 -2.90
CA LEU A 208 -15.30 -17.92 -2.97
C LEU A 208 -16.04 -18.59 -4.16
N LYS A 209 -17.14 -19.28 -3.84
CA LYS A 209 -17.95 -20.04 -4.81
C LYS A 209 -18.41 -19.13 -5.96
N ASN A 210 -18.48 -19.66 -7.17
CA ASN A 210 -19.07 -19.06 -8.39
C ASN A 210 -18.15 -18.19 -9.26
N ILE A 211 -16.85 -18.43 -9.27
CA ILE A 211 -16.04 -17.91 -10.36
C ILE A 211 -16.41 -18.73 -11.59
N SER A 212 -17.00 -18.09 -12.60
CA SER A 212 -17.36 -18.77 -13.85
C SER A 212 -16.14 -19.42 -14.48
N ALA A 213 -16.27 -20.66 -14.93
CA ALA A 213 -15.22 -21.56 -15.42
C ALA A 213 -14.51 -21.10 -16.72
N GLN A 214 -14.36 -19.80 -16.96
CA GLN A 214 -13.78 -19.27 -18.20
C GLN A 214 -12.41 -18.59 -18.02
N ASN A 215 -11.86 -18.59 -16.80
CA ASN A 215 -10.56 -17.93 -16.57
C ASN A 215 -9.51 -18.93 -16.08
N ILE A 216 -8.70 -19.41 -17.01
CA ILE A 216 -7.65 -20.41 -16.75
C ILE A 216 -6.68 -20.03 -15.61
N ASN A 217 -6.43 -18.74 -15.38
CA ASN A 217 -5.56 -18.31 -14.29
C ASN A 217 -6.23 -18.53 -12.93
N LEU A 218 -7.51 -18.24 -12.81
CA LEU A 218 -8.26 -18.47 -11.57
C LEU A 218 -8.40 -19.97 -11.27
N ASP A 219 -8.54 -20.78 -12.30
CA ASP A 219 -8.58 -22.24 -12.16
C ASP A 219 -7.23 -22.77 -11.64
N LYS A 220 -6.10 -22.29 -12.19
CA LYS A 220 -4.77 -22.60 -11.68
C LYS A 220 -4.61 -22.19 -10.20
N TYR A 221 -5.09 -21.01 -9.82
CA TYR A 221 -5.03 -20.54 -8.43
C TYR A 221 -5.89 -21.43 -7.51
N LYS A 222 -7.06 -21.85 -7.96
CA LYS A 222 -7.95 -22.74 -7.22
C LYS A 222 -7.31 -24.10 -6.96
N ILE A 223 -6.72 -24.71 -8.00
CA ILE A 223 -5.99 -25.98 -7.87
C ILE A 223 -4.82 -25.83 -6.90
N PHE A 224 -4.00 -24.76 -7.05
CA PHE A 224 -2.92 -24.46 -6.13
C PHE A 224 -3.41 -24.33 -4.67
N CYS A 225 -4.50 -23.62 -4.45
CA CYS A 225 -5.07 -23.44 -3.12
C CYS A 225 -5.64 -24.73 -2.53
N LEU A 226 -6.16 -25.65 -3.35
CA LEU A 226 -6.56 -26.98 -2.90
C LEU A 226 -5.35 -27.78 -2.41
N VAL A 227 -4.25 -27.76 -3.17
CA VAL A 227 -2.99 -28.40 -2.76
C VAL A 227 -2.44 -27.78 -1.48
N HIS A 228 -2.40 -26.44 -1.41
CA HIS A 228 -1.97 -25.72 -0.22
C HIS A 228 -2.77 -26.12 1.03
N ASN A 229 -4.07 -26.32 0.88
CA ASN A 229 -4.99 -26.77 1.94
C ASN A 229 -5.00 -28.28 2.14
N LYS A 230 -4.04 -29.04 1.58
CA LYS A 230 -3.90 -30.51 1.68
C LYS A 230 -5.11 -31.28 1.10
N LYS A 231 -5.89 -30.69 0.21
CA LYS A 231 -7.02 -31.32 -0.51
C LYS A 231 -6.56 -31.89 -1.85
N ASN A 232 -5.50 -32.73 -1.81
CA ASN A 232 -4.80 -33.22 -3.01
C ASN A 232 -5.73 -33.96 -3.98
N LYS A 233 -6.63 -34.84 -3.49
CA LYS A 233 -7.58 -35.56 -4.36
C LYS A 233 -8.47 -34.61 -5.17
N GLN A 234 -9.01 -33.57 -4.52
CA GLN A 234 -9.83 -32.56 -5.19
C GLN A 234 -9.02 -31.72 -6.19
N ALA A 235 -7.76 -31.38 -5.84
CA ALA A 235 -6.87 -30.65 -6.73
C ALA A 235 -6.59 -31.44 -8.01
N LEU A 236 -6.30 -32.73 -7.91
CA LEU A 236 -6.02 -33.61 -9.03
C LEU A 236 -7.25 -33.82 -9.93
N SER A 237 -8.43 -34.06 -9.33
CA SER A 237 -9.65 -34.14 -10.10
C SER A 237 -9.96 -32.87 -10.90
N GLN A 238 -9.71 -31.69 -10.30
CA GLN A 238 -9.86 -30.42 -11.03
C GLN A 238 -8.78 -30.21 -12.08
N LEU A 239 -7.54 -30.66 -11.81
CA LEU A 239 -6.45 -30.58 -12.78
C LEU A 239 -6.77 -31.38 -14.05
N GLU A 240 -7.27 -32.61 -13.92
CA GLU A 240 -7.68 -33.45 -15.05
C GLU A 240 -8.84 -32.82 -15.82
N LEU A 241 -9.88 -32.35 -15.13
CA LEU A 241 -11.02 -31.69 -15.77
C LEU A 241 -10.60 -30.50 -16.64
N ILE A 242 -9.66 -29.67 -16.14
CA ILE A 242 -9.17 -28.50 -16.89
C ILE A 242 -8.24 -28.93 -18.01
N ARG A 243 -7.48 -30.00 -17.83
CA ARG A 243 -6.61 -30.57 -18.86
C ARG A 243 -7.41 -31.07 -20.08
N GLU A 244 -8.57 -31.64 -19.87
CA GLU A 244 -9.47 -32.11 -20.94
C GLU A 244 -10.11 -30.94 -21.73
N THR A 245 -10.36 -29.82 -21.06
CA THR A 245 -11.07 -28.69 -21.65
C THR A 245 -10.14 -27.57 -22.17
N ASN A 246 -8.93 -27.46 -21.64
CA ASN A 246 -7.99 -26.39 -21.95
C ASN A 246 -6.57 -26.92 -21.97
N SER A 247 -5.71 -26.40 -22.86
CA SER A 247 -4.28 -26.69 -22.85
C SER A 247 -3.60 -26.02 -21.63
N LEU A 248 -3.51 -26.74 -20.53
CA LEU A 248 -2.71 -26.30 -19.39
C LEU A 248 -1.21 -26.30 -19.74
N ASP A 249 -0.53 -25.29 -19.22
CA ASP A 249 0.92 -25.18 -19.25
C ASP A 249 1.58 -26.36 -18.51
N ILE A 250 2.47 -27.09 -19.20
CA ILE A 250 3.23 -28.25 -18.68
C ILE A 250 3.91 -27.87 -17.35
N PHE A 251 4.48 -26.66 -17.25
CA PHE A 251 5.08 -26.17 -16.02
C PHE A 251 4.13 -26.26 -14.82
N PHE A 252 2.89 -25.82 -14.99
CA PHE A 252 1.91 -25.87 -13.91
C PHE A 252 1.56 -27.29 -13.50
N ILE A 253 1.34 -28.18 -14.49
CA ILE A 253 1.03 -29.59 -14.27
C ILE A 253 2.17 -30.26 -13.47
N GLU A 254 3.41 -30.11 -13.89
CA GLU A 254 4.57 -30.67 -13.19
C GLU A 254 4.67 -30.19 -11.74
N LYS A 255 4.45 -28.89 -11.49
CA LYS A 255 4.46 -28.34 -10.13
C LYS A 255 3.38 -28.93 -9.24
N ILE A 256 2.16 -29.08 -9.74
CA ILE A 256 1.06 -29.66 -8.97
C ILE A 256 1.31 -31.15 -8.74
N ASN A 257 1.77 -31.91 -9.73
CA ASN A 257 2.10 -33.34 -9.58
C ASN A 257 3.20 -33.58 -8.53
N PHE A 258 4.24 -32.73 -8.52
CA PHE A 258 5.26 -32.79 -7.46
C PHE A 258 4.68 -32.47 -6.08
N MET A 259 3.92 -31.37 -5.96
CA MET A 259 3.32 -30.93 -4.68
C MET A 259 2.30 -31.92 -4.11
N THR A 260 1.67 -32.72 -4.96
CA THR A 260 0.71 -33.76 -4.55
C THR A 260 1.34 -35.13 -4.35
N GLY A 261 2.64 -35.30 -4.65
CA GLY A 261 3.40 -36.54 -4.47
C GLY A 261 3.20 -37.55 -5.60
N ILE A 262 2.62 -37.16 -6.74
CA ILE A 262 2.46 -38.05 -7.92
C ILE A 262 3.78 -38.20 -8.68
N SER A 263 4.62 -37.18 -8.69
CA SER A 263 5.89 -37.16 -9.41
C SER A 263 7.00 -36.67 -8.52
N GLU A 264 8.18 -37.28 -8.63
CA GLU A 264 9.41 -36.78 -8.00
C GLU A 264 10.11 -35.69 -8.84
N ASN A 265 9.65 -35.52 -10.09
CA ASN A 265 10.19 -34.49 -10.97
C ASN A 265 9.70 -33.10 -10.57
N LYS A 266 10.64 -32.26 -10.12
CA LYS A 266 10.35 -30.86 -9.73
C LYS A 266 9.99 -29.97 -10.92
N GLY A 267 10.19 -30.42 -12.16
CA GLY A 267 9.86 -29.72 -13.38
C GLY A 267 10.70 -28.45 -13.64
N LEU A 268 10.31 -27.71 -14.67
CA LEU A 268 10.98 -26.49 -15.10
C LEU A 268 10.93 -25.39 -14.02
N LYS A 269 11.92 -24.50 -14.03
CA LYS A 269 11.97 -23.30 -13.18
C LYS A 269 11.53 -22.08 -14.00
N LYS A 270 10.50 -21.36 -13.57
CA LYS A 270 9.99 -20.15 -14.23
C LYS A 270 9.88 -18.98 -13.27
N PHE A 271 10.42 -17.82 -13.70
CA PHE A 271 10.39 -16.53 -12.97
C PHE A 271 9.87 -15.42 -13.89
N ASP A 272 8.75 -15.67 -14.56
CA ASP A 272 8.08 -14.76 -15.48
C ASP A 272 6.88 -14.02 -14.86
N SER A 273 6.37 -14.55 -13.76
CA SER A 273 5.25 -13.98 -13.01
C SER A 273 5.39 -14.28 -11.52
N VAL A 274 4.66 -13.53 -10.68
CA VAL A 274 4.63 -13.76 -9.22
C VAL A 274 4.18 -15.19 -8.90
N PHE A 275 3.14 -15.67 -9.58
CA PHE A 275 2.61 -17.00 -9.32
C PHE A 275 3.58 -18.12 -9.72
N ASN A 276 4.17 -18.05 -10.93
CA ASN A 276 5.14 -19.04 -11.38
C ASN A 276 6.41 -19.03 -10.54
N SER A 277 6.87 -17.85 -10.12
CA SER A 277 7.99 -17.72 -9.19
C SER A 277 7.68 -18.38 -7.84
N HIS A 278 6.47 -18.15 -7.32
CA HIS A 278 6.04 -18.76 -6.07
C HIS A 278 5.99 -20.29 -6.16
N LEU A 279 5.41 -20.84 -7.24
CA LEU A 279 5.39 -22.28 -7.48
C LEU A 279 6.80 -22.86 -7.60
N THR A 280 7.70 -22.20 -8.34
CA THR A 280 9.09 -22.63 -8.49
C THR A 280 9.78 -22.72 -7.13
N LEU A 281 9.69 -21.67 -6.32
CA LEU A 281 10.33 -21.61 -5.01
C LEU A 281 9.71 -22.55 -3.97
N LYS A 282 8.42 -22.88 -4.12
CA LYS A 282 7.72 -23.82 -3.22
C LYS A 282 8.19 -25.27 -3.41
N VAL A 283 8.62 -25.60 -4.63
CA VAL A 283 8.97 -26.96 -5.06
C VAL A 283 10.49 -27.21 -5.07
N SER A 284 11.29 -26.18 -5.29
CA SER A 284 12.75 -26.32 -5.55
C SER A 284 13.54 -25.97 -4.30
N ASP A 285 13.89 -26.97 -3.46
CA ASP A 285 14.78 -26.78 -2.30
C ASP A 285 16.24 -26.56 -2.73
N ASP A 286 16.61 -27.04 -3.91
CA ASP A 286 17.95 -27.01 -4.48
C ASP A 286 18.22 -25.80 -5.40
N TYR A 287 17.25 -24.89 -5.49
CA TYR A 287 17.41 -23.71 -6.35
C TYR A 287 18.21 -22.62 -5.64
N VAL A 288 19.34 -22.28 -6.24
CA VAL A 288 20.10 -21.09 -5.82
C VAL A 288 19.33 -19.86 -6.31
N ILE A 289 18.77 -19.11 -5.39
CA ILE A 289 18.01 -17.89 -5.68
C ILE A 289 18.95 -16.88 -6.33
N ARG A 290 18.55 -16.37 -7.51
CA ARG A 290 19.26 -15.32 -8.23
C ARG A 290 18.36 -14.08 -8.31
N PHE A 291 18.90 -12.94 -7.93
CA PHE A 291 18.14 -11.70 -7.94
C PHE A 291 17.74 -11.24 -9.37
N GLU A 292 18.51 -11.66 -10.39
CA GLU A 292 18.24 -11.37 -11.80
C GLU A 292 16.87 -11.93 -12.23
N ASP A 293 16.47 -13.06 -11.67
CA ASP A 293 15.18 -13.68 -11.98
C ASP A 293 14.02 -12.77 -11.57
N PHE A 294 14.21 -11.94 -10.55
CA PHE A 294 13.23 -11.00 -10.03
C PHE A 294 13.38 -9.58 -10.60
N SER A 295 14.42 -9.30 -11.36
CA SER A 295 14.66 -7.97 -11.94
C SER A 295 13.76 -7.65 -13.15
N LYS A 296 13.13 -8.67 -13.75
CA LYS A 296 12.41 -8.62 -15.03
C LYS A 296 11.18 -7.72 -15.01
N SER A 297 10.46 -7.64 -13.90
CA SER A 297 9.29 -6.78 -13.76
C SER A 297 9.20 -6.13 -12.37
N LYS A 298 8.41 -5.07 -12.27
CA LYS A 298 8.16 -4.38 -10.99
C LYS A 298 7.42 -5.29 -10.00
N GLU A 299 6.50 -6.11 -10.47
CA GLU A 299 5.72 -7.05 -9.67
C GLU A 299 6.62 -8.14 -9.08
N LEU A 300 7.55 -8.68 -9.86
CA LEU A 300 8.55 -9.65 -9.41
C LEU A 300 9.51 -9.03 -8.39
N ARG A 301 9.98 -7.80 -8.61
CA ARG A 301 10.80 -7.08 -7.60
C ARG A 301 10.03 -6.88 -6.30
N ASN A 302 8.77 -6.47 -6.38
CA ASN A 302 7.92 -6.35 -5.18
C ASN A 302 7.77 -7.69 -4.45
N TYR A 303 7.55 -8.77 -5.19
CA TYR A 303 7.50 -10.12 -4.62
C TYR A 303 8.80 -10.48 -3.91
N PHE A 304 9.95 -10.26 -4.55
CA PHE A 304 11.28 -10.51 -4.00
C PHE A 304 11.49 -9.80 -2.65
N PHE A 305 11.08 -8.54 -2.54
CA PHE A 305 11.26 -7.78 -1.30
C PHE A 305 10.22 -8.10 -0.22
N LYS A 306 8.96 -8.27 -0.60
CA LYS A 306 7.86 -8.45 0.36
C LYS A 306 7.75 -9.87 0.89
N SER A 307 8.14 -10.87 0.12
CA SER A 307 8.13 -12.28 0.56
C SER A 307 9.32 -12.67 1.45
N GLY A 308 10.25 -11.73 1.73
CA GLY A 308 11.43 -12.00 2.56
C GLY A 308 12.60 -12.66 1.82
N ILE A 309 12.44 -13.00 0.53
CA ILE A 309 13.48 -13.66 -0.27
C ILE A 309 14.77 -12.83 -0.31
N ALA A 310 14.66 -11.50 -0.46
CA ALA A 310 15.81 -10.60 -0.48
C ALA A 310 16.64 -10.66 0.80
N ASN A 311 15.99 -10.70 1.96
CA ASN A 311 16.68 -10.77 3.25
C ASN A 311 17.35 -12.13 3.44
N LYS A 312 16.65 -13.23 3.11
CA LYS A 312 17.21 -14.58 3.17
C LYS A 312 18.46 -14.70 2.29
N LEU A 313 18.39 -14.26 1.03
CA LEU A 313 19.51 -14.30 0.11
C LEU A 313 20.69 -13.47 0.60
N LEU A 314 20.42 -12.29 1.18
CA LEU A 314 21.45 -11.42 1.75
C LEU A 314 22.15 -12.09 2.94
N GLU A 315 21.41 -12.69 3.86
CA GLU A 315 21.97 -13.41 5.01
C GLU A 315 22.82 -14.59 4.56
N GLU A 316 22.31 -15.45 3.69
CA GLU A 316 23.03 -16.60 3.15
C GLU A 316 24.34 -16.21 2.42
N THR A 317 24.33 -15.06 1.73
CA THR A 317 25.49 -14.58 0.97
C THR A 317 26.53 -13.89 1.85
N MET A 318 26.08 -13.21 2.93
CA MET A 318 26.97 -12.53 3.87
C MET A 318 27.75 -13.46 4.79
N GLU A 319 27.21 -14.63 5.09
CA GLU A 319 27.84 -15.63 5.97
C GLU A 319 29.01 -16.37 5.28
N LYS A 320 29.10 -16.26 3.97
CA LYS A 320 30.07 -17.01 3.15
C LYS A 320 31.24 -16.10 2.75
N SER A 321 32.44 -16.67 2.72
CA SER A 321 33.70 -15.91 2.58
C SER A 321 34.47 -16.19 1.30
N SER A 322 33.97 -17.04 0.41
CA SER A 322 34.68 -17.35 -0.83
C SER A 322 34.68 -16.16 -1.82
N PRO A 323 35.68 -16.02 -2.70
CA PRO A 323 35.72 -14.95 -3.69
C PRO A 323 34.50 -14.89 -4.60
N ASP A 324 33.95 -16.04 -5.01
CA ASP A 324 32.75 -16.12 -5.86
C ASP A 324 31.51 -15.64 -5.13
N GLU A 325 31.41 -15.94 -3.83
CA GLU A 325 30.29 -15.50 -2.99
C GLU A 325 30.37 -14.02 -2.69
N LYS A 326 31.57 -13.47 -2.54
CA LYS A 326 31.79 -12.03 -2.42
C LYS A 326 31.37 -11.28 -3.68
N GLN A 327 31.63 -11.85 -4.86
CA GLN A 327 31.12 -11.28 -6.12
C GLN A 327 29.59 -11.30 -6.16
N LYS A 328 28.95 -12.42 -5.80
CA LYS A 328 27.49 -12.53 -5.74
C LYS A 328 26.87 -11.54 -4.73
N LEU A 329 27.51 -11.35 -3.57
CA LEU A 329 27.10 -10.35 -2.60
C LEU A 329 27.14 -8.94 -3.22
N ASN A 330 28.22 -8.60 -3.89
CA ASN A 330 28.37 -7.29 -4.51
C ASN A 330 27.30 -7.04 -5.59
N GLU A 331 27.02 -8.03 -6.43
CA GLU A 331 25.97 -7.95 -7.45
C GLU A 331 24.58 -7.78 -6.82
N LEU A 332 24.28 -8.55 -5.76
CA LEU A 332 23.04 -8.42 -5.00
C LEU A 332 22.92 -7.01 -4.39
N VAL A 333 23.96 -6.50 -3.74
CA VAL A 333 23.93 -5.18 -3.11
C VAL A 333 23.76 -4.08 -4.16
N ILE A 334 24.38 -4.19 -5.34
CA ILE A 334 24.15 -3.27 -6.47
C ILE A 334 22.66 -3.28 -6.89
N PHE A 335 22.05 -4.45 -6.94
CA PHE A 335 20.61 -4.56 -7.24
C PHE A 335 19.74 -3.92 -6.15
N LEU A 336 20.08 -4.12 -4.88
CA LEU A 336 19.39 -3.49 -3.74
C LEU A 336 19.55 -1.98 -3.74
N GLU A 337 20.73 -1.45 -4.03
CA GLU A 337 21.01 -0.02 -4.18
C GLU A 337 20.12 0.64 -5.26
N ARG A 338 20.03 0.02 -6.45
CA ARG A 338 19.16 0.49 -7.54
C ARG A 338 17.69 0.49 -7.10
N SER A 339 17.27 -0.61 -6.46
CA SER A 339 15.90 -0.74 -5.96
C SER A 339 15.56 0.28 -4.87
N ALA A 340 16.53 0.64 -4.01
CA ALA A 340 16.36 1.71 -3.03
C ALA A 340 16.22 3.09 -3.70
N ASN A 341 16.99 3.32 -4.77
CA ASN A 341 16.84 4.54 -5.55
C ASN A 341 15.50 4.65 -6.31
N GLU A 342 14.86 3.50 -6.58
CA GLU A 342 13.50 3.42 -7.16
C GLU A 342 12.38 3.42 -6.10
N ASN A 343 12.67 3.55 -4.81
CA ASN A 343 11.76 3.42 -3.66
C ASN A 343 11.11 2.03 -3.50
N LEU A 344 11.69 0.98 -4.05
CA LEU A 344 11.25 -0.40 -3.87
C LEU A 344 11.89 -1.07 -2.65
N TYR A 345 13.03 -0.55 -2.19
CA TYR A 345 13.76 -0.98 -1.01
C TYR A 345 14.10 0.24 -0.14
N GLN A 346 14.24 0.05 1.16
CA GLN A 346 14.49 1.15 2.09
C GLN A 346 15.96 1.58 2.05
N SER A 347 16.24 2.87 1.80
CA SER A 347 17.61 3.41 1.73
C SER A 347 18.42 3.19 3.02
N ASN A 348 17.77 3.26 4.19
CA ASN A 348 18.43 3.01 5.47
C ASN A 348 18.92 1.55 5.62
N LYS A 349 18.22 0.57 5.02
CA LYS A 349 18.69 -0.82 5.02
C LYS A 349 19.95 -1.00 4.19
N ILE A 350 20.17 -0.22 3.13
CA ILE A 350 21.43 -0.22 2.39
C ILE A 350 22.58 0.23 3.28
N LEU A 351 22.37 1.24 4.11
CA LEU A 351 23.39 1.72 5.05
C LEU A 351 23.73 0.68 6.12
N GLU A 352 22.75 -0.09 6.57
CA GLU A 352 23.00 -1.22 7.49
C GLU A 352 23.79 -2.35 6.79
N ILE A 353 23.55 -2.60 5.50
CA ILE A 353 24.35 -3.54 4.70
C ILE A 353 25.80 -3.04 4.59
N TYR A 354 26.03 -1.75 4.33
CA TYR A 354 27.37 -1.18 4.26
C TYR A 354 28.16 -1.37 5.55
N LYS A 355 27.51 -1.29 6.73
CA LYS A 355 28.16 -1.55 8.03
C LYS A 355 28.66 -3.00 8.18
N LYS A 356 28.05 -3.94 7.48
CA LYS A 356 28.37 -5.36 7.59
C LYS A 356 29.52 -5.82 6.69
N TYR A 357 30.02 -4.95 5.77
CA TYR A 357 31.20 -5.25 4.98
C TYR A 357 32.44 -5.31 5.87
N ASN A 358 33.28 -6.33 5.66
CA ASN A 358 34.51 -6.50 6.42
C ASN A 358 35.69 -5.82 5.73
N PHE A 359 36.19 -4.74 6.35
CA PHE A 359 37.42 -4.05 5.96
C PHE A 359 38.43 -4.06 7.11
N SER A 360 39.72 -4.17 6.77
CA SER A 360 40.76 -4.00 7.78
C SER A 360 40.84 -2.55 8.28
N PHE A 361 41.28 -2.35 9.51
CA PHE A 361 41.51 -1.01 10.05
C PHE A 361 42.42 -0.19 9.14
N GLY A 362 43.48 -0.82 8.57
CA GLY A 362 44.39 -0.14 7.66
C GLY A 362 43.69 0.38 6.38
N GLN A 363 42.74 -0.37 5.85
CA GLN A 363 41.91 0.09 4.71
C GLN A 363 41.01 1.27 5.08
N ILE A 364 40.40 1.21 6.25
CA ILE A 364 39.49 2.28 6.73
C ILE A 364 40.29 3.56 7.02
N PHE A 365 41.46 3.47 7.67
CA PHE A 365 42.32 4.63 7.92
C PHE A 365 42.90 5.25 6.63
N LYS A 366 43.21 4.41 5.63
CA LYS A 366 43.69 4.85 4.31
C LYS A 366 42.55 4.81 3.28
N VAL A 367 41.37 5.30 3.65
CA VAL A 367 40.16 5.16 2.85
C VAL A 367 40.29 5.72 1.44
N ASN A 368 41.04 6.82 1.24
CA ASN A 368 41.25 7.43 -0.08
C ASN A 368 41.99 6.50 -1.04
N ASP A 369 42.99 5.76 -0.54
CA ASP A 369 43.76 4.79 -1.34
C ASP A 369 42.93 3.52 -1.58
N ALA A 370 42.20 3.09 -0.56
CA ALA A 370 41.36 1.90 -0.63
C ALA A 370 40.21 2.05 -1.65
N VAL A 371 39.54 3.19 -1.67
CA VAL A 371 38.42 3.49 -2.59
C VAL A 371 38.82 3.44 -4.06
N GLN A 372 40.07 3.75 -4.40
CA GLN A 372 40.55 3.68 -5.77
C GLN A 372 40.70 2.23 -6.26
N LYS A 373 40.94 1.29 -5.34
CA LYS A 373 41.11 -0.15 -5.64
C LYS A 373 39.81 -0.96 -5.53
N LEU A 374 38.83 -0.42 -4.82
CA LEU A 374 37.55 -1.10 -4.58
C LEU A 374 36.50 -0.72 -5.63
N LYS A 375 35.78 -1.74 -6.12
CA LYS A 375 34.65 -1.55 -7.02
C LYS A 375 33.37 -1.26 -6.22
N ARG A 376 32.29 -0.87 -6.90
CA ARG A 376 30.95 -0.82 -6.32
C ARG A 376 30.52 -2.24 -5.92
N PRO A 377 29.84 -2.44 -4.77
CA PRO A 377 29.41 -1.47 -3.77
C PRO A 377 30.44 -1.27 -2.62
N GLU A 378 31.55 -2.03 -2.63
CA GLU A 378 32.57 -1.99 -1.57
C GLU A 378 33.13 -0.57 -1.36
N SER A 379 33.33 0.18 -2.47
CA SER A 379 33.79 1.57 -2.38
C SER A 379 32.79 2.49 -1.65
N HIS A 380 31.50 2.22 -1.75
CA HIS A 380 30.46 2.94 -0.98
C HIS A 380 30.49 2.53 0.50
N ALA A 381 30.60 1.23 0.75
CA ALA A 381 30.59 0.67 2.09
C ALA A 381 31.79 1.14 2.93
N ILE A 382 33.01 1.15 2.36
CA ILE A 382 34.20 1.58 3.09
C ILE A 382 34.16 3.09 3.39
N LEU A 383 33.67 3.91 2.45
CA LEU A 383 33.49 5.35 2.69
C LEU A 383 32.47 5.59 3.81
N TYR A 384 31.37 4.84 3.80
CA TYR A 384 30.35 4.96 4.84
C TYR A 384 30.90 4.57 6.22
N GLN A 385 31.63 3.44 6.32
CA GLN A 385 32.26 3.02 7.58
C GLN A 385 33.32 4.01 8.07
N ALA A 386 34.20 4.49 7.16
CA ALA A 386 35.21 5.48 7.49
C ALA A 386 34.58 6.81 7.97
N MET A 387 33.47 7.23 7.36
CA MET A 387 32.69 8.40 7.78
C MET A 387 32.13 8.21 9.19
N LEU A 388 31.61 7.03 9.52
CA LEU A 388 31.09 6.74 10.86
C LEU A 388 32.18 6.76 11.93
N LEU A 389 33.41 6.30 11.60
CA LEU A 389 34.54 6.21 12.51
C LEU A 389 35.35 7.51 12.61
N ALA A 390 35.15 8.46 11.70
CA ALA A 390 35.88 9.74 11.69
C ALA A 390 35.51 10.58 12.92
N GLN A 391 36.49 10.81 13.80
CA GLN A 391 36.33 11.65 15.01
C GLN A 391 36.37 13.14 14.71
N LYS A 392 37.27 13.56 13.78
CA LYS A 392 37.44 14.97 13.41
C LYS A 392 36.34 15.36 12.40
N PRO A 393 35.55 16.41 12.69
CA PRO A 393 34.46 16.85 11.79
C PRO A 393 34.95 17.20 10.37
N GLU A 394 36.17 17.81 10.24
CA GLU A 394 36.75 18.14 8.95
C GLU A 394 37.03 16.89 8.09
N SER A 395 37.57 15.85 8.72
CA SER A 395 37.81 14.56 8.06
C SER A 395 36.50 13.91 7.68
N LYS A 396 35.49 13.97 8.57
CA LYS A 396 34.14 13.44 8.32
C LYS A 396 33.49 14.10 7.10
N ILE A 397 33.59 15.45 6.99
CA ILE A 397 33.06 16.21 5.84
C ILE A 397 33.75 15.77 4.53
N LYS A 398 35.09 15.62 4.54
CA LYS A 398 35.83 15.18 3.35
C LYS A 398 35.36 13.79 2.87
N ILE A 399 35.27 12.83 3.78
CA ILE A 399 34.82 11.48 3.46
C ILE A 399 33.35 11.47 3.00
N LEU A 400 32.52 12.28 3.65
CA LEU A 400 31.11 12.42 3.30
C LEU A 400 30.90 13.00 1.90
N ASN A 401 31.71 13.97 1.50
CA ASN A 401 31.72 14.51 0.13
C ASN A 401 32.09 13.43 -0.88
N SER A 402 33.14 12.65 -0.63
CA SER A 402 33.56 11.55 -1.49
C SER A 402 32.49 10.47 -1.60
N LEU A 403 31.81 10.13 -0.50
CA LEU A 403 30.69 9.18 -0.51
C LEU A 403 29.52 9.70 -1.37
N LYS A 404 29.12 10.97 -1.17
CA LYS A 404 28.06 11.61 -1.96
C LYS A 404 28.39 11.58 -3.45
N GLU A 405 29.60 11.99 -3.84
CA GLU A 405 30.04 11.99 -5.24
C GLU A 405 29.97 10.60 -5.85
N LYS A 406 30.51 9.58 -5.16
CA LYS A 406 30.48 8.18 -5.62
C LYS A 406 29.05 7.67 -5.79
N LEU A 407 28.16 7.92 -4.83
CA LEU A 407 26.76 7.52 -4.92
C LEU A 407 26.04 8.22 -6.07
N ILE A 408 26.26 9.53 -6.28
CA ILE A 408 25.66 10.30 -7.38
C ILE A 408 26.17 9.81 -8.74
N LEU A 409 27.48 9.58 -8.89
CA LEU A 409 28.06 9.01 -10.11
C LEU A 409 27.44 7.66 -10.48
N ASN A 410 26.99 6.89 -9.49
CA ASN A 410 26.28 5.62 -9.70
C ASN A 410 24.75 5.80 -9.79
N GLY A 411 24.22 7.02 -9.89
CA GLY A 411 22.80 7.32 -10.02
C GLY A 411 21.98 7.09 -8.75
N LEU A 412 22.59 7.10 -7.56
CA LEU A 412 21.97 6.76 -6.28
C LEU A 412 21.61 8.01 -5.45
N THR A 413 20.97 8.98 -6.07
CA THR A 413 20.64 10.28 -5.44
C THR A 413 19.77 10.13 -4.19
N LYS A 414 18.81 9.19 -4.19
CA LYS A 414 17.90 8.96 -3.05
C LYS A 414 18.57 8.27 -1.85
N ILE A 415 19.76 7.73 -2.02
CA ILE A 415 20.61 7.26 -0.92
C ILE A 415 21.59 8.37 -0.51
N ALA A 416 22.18 9.03 -1.51
CA ALA A 416 23.22 10.04 -1.31
C ALA A 416 22.72 11.27 -0.52
N GLU A 417 21.58 11.84 -0.93
CA GLU A 417 21.07 13.08 -0.33
C GLU A 417 20.72 12.94 1.16
N PRO A 418 19.93 11.92 1.59
CA PRO A 418 19.62 11.76 3.01
C PRO A 418 20.87 11.58 3.88
N VAL A 419 21.80 10.70 3.46
CA VAL A 419 23.03 10.46 4.22
C VAL A 419 23.86 11.71 4.34
N TYR A 420 24.01 12.44 3.25
CA TYR A 420 24.81 13.64 3.18
C TYR A 420 24.26 14.76 4.08
N TYR A 421 23.00 15.10 3.87
CA TYR A 421 22.39 16.23 4.61
C TYR A 421 22.09 15.91 6.07
N ASP A 422 21.77 14.65 6.42
CA ASP A 422 21.54 14.26 7.80
C ASP A 422 22.84 14.34 8.63
N GLU A 423 23.96 13.88 8.07
CA GLU A 423 25.26 13.97 8.77
C GLU A 423 25.78 15.40 8.82
N LEU A 424 25.63 16.19 7.75
CA LEU A 424 25.98 17.62 7.79
C LEU A 424 25.13 18.41 8.78
N THR A 425 23.86 18.07 8.96
CA THR A 425 22.99 18.70 9.96
C THR A 425 23.55 18.47 11.37
N LYS A 426 24.04 17.26 11.67
CA LYS A 426 24.68 16.96 12.96
C LYS A 426 25.96 17.81 13.17
N ILE A 427 26.77 17.93 12.12
CA ILE A 427 28.00 18.76 12.18
C ILE A 427 27.66 20.26 12.33
N LEU A 428 26.69 20.76 11.57
CA LEU A 428 26.24 22.15 11.66
C LEU A 428 25.76 22.52 13.07
N ASN A 429 25.09 21.61 13.76
CA ASN A 429 24.59 21.82 15.11
C ASN A 429 25.71 21.89 16.16
N THR A 430 26.88 21.28 15.90
CA THR A 430 28.00 21.21 16.84
C THR A 430 29.16 22.16 16.47
N ARG A 431 29.41 22.37 15.19
CA ARG A 431 30.55 23.10 14.63
C ARG A 431 30.14 23.91 13.41
N LYS A 432 29.43 25.03 13.64
CA LYS A 432 28.93 25.94 12.58
C LYS A 432 30.04 26.51 11.71
N ASP A 433 31.24 26.71 12.31
CA ASP A 433 32.42 27.25 11.66
C ASP A 433 32.94 26.42 10.48
N LEU A 434 32.62 25.13 10.43
CA LEU A 434 33.07 24.21 9.39
C LEU A 434 32.14 24.13 8.17
N VAL A 435 30.97 24.72 8.27
CA VAL A 435 29.96 24.69 7.22
C VAL A 435 29.79 26.07 6.61
N SER A 436 30.07 26.21 5.31
CA SER A 436 29.89 27.49 4.63
C SER A 436 28.44 27.95 4.63
N ASP A 437 28.20 29.27 4.62
CA ASP A 437 26.85 29.87 4.58
C ASP A 437 26.00 29.30 3.41
N LYS A 438 26.64 29.09 2.26
CA LYS A 438 25.97 28.48 1.09
C LYS A 438 25.48 27.05 1.40
N LEU A 439 26.34 26.26 2.04
CA LEU A 439 26.01 24.88 2.40
C LEU A 439 24.99 24.84 3.54
N ALA A 440 25.09 25.73 4.52
CA ALA A 440 24.11 25.90 5.60
C ALA A 440 22.71 26.18 5.04
N LYS A 441 22.59 27.09 4.06
CA LYS A 441 21.32 27.34 3.34
C LYS A 441 20.81 26.12 2.59
N GLN A 442 21.68 25.31 1.99
CA GLN A 442 21.27 24.06 1.34
C GLN A 442 20.78 23.02 2.34
N ILE A 443 21.45 22.88 3.50
CA ILE A 443 21.02 22.01 4.60
C ILE A 443 19.65 22.46 5.13
N GLU A 444 19.46 23.75 5.34
CA GLU A 444 18.17 24.29 5.77
C GLU A 444 17.08 24.03 4.73
N ALA A 445 17.37 24.20 3.44
CA ALA A 445 16.42 23.91 2.36
C ALA A 445 16.07 22.42 2.29
N TYR A 446 17.07 21.54 2.46
CA TYR A 446 16.85 20.09 2.53
C TYR A 446 16.01 19.73 3.75
N ASN A 447 16.38 20.22 4.93
CA ASN A 447 15.64 19.98 6.16
C ASN A 447 14.21 20.55 6.10
N LYS A 448 14.02 21.73 5.49
CA LYS A 448 12.69 22.24 5.18
C LYS A 448 11.92 21.32 4.25
N ASN A 449 12.54 20.75 3.22
CA ASN A 449 11.90 19.83 2.31
C ASN A 449 11.64 18.45 2.95
N LYS A 450 12.58 17.93 3.73
CA LYS A 450 12.44 16.71 4.55
C LYS A 450 11.39 16.91 5.62
N ASN A 451 11.41 18.05 6.26
CA ASN A 451 10.46 18.47 7.25
C ASN A 451 9.16 18.98 6.64
N LYS A 452 9.07 19.31 5.33
CA LYS A 452 7.78 19.52 4.66
C LYS A 452 6.89 18.28 4.73
N ILE A 453 7.46 17.10 4.82
CA ILE A 453 6.70 15.88 5.17
C ILE A 453 6.31 15.87 6.66
N ASN A 454 7.08 16.57 7.55
CA ASN A 454 6.85 16.59 9.01
C ASN A 454 6.60 17.98 9.61
N THR A 455 6.93 19.11 8.95
CA THR A 455 6.83 20.49 9.45
C THR A 455 5.92 21.39 8.61
N GLU A 456 5.16 20.84 7.68
CA GLU A 456 3.92 21.51 7.27
C GLU A 456 3.01 21.81 8.48
N PHE A 457 3.30 21.20 9.62
CA PHE A 457 2.60 21.46 10.88
C PHE A 457 2.85 22.85 11.48
N ASP A 458 4.03 23.44 11.32
CA ASP A 458 4.35 24.71 11.99
C ASP A 458 4.04 25.95 11.16
N ASN A 459 3.90 25.86 9.85
CA ASN A 459 3.59 27.01 8.99
C ASN A 459 2.12 27.12 8.57
N ASN A 460 1.28 26.12 8.88
CA ASN A 460 -0.12 26.07 8.44
C ASN A 460 -1.09 26.18 9.61
N TYR A 461 -1.07 27.29 10.36
CA TYR A 461 -2.05 27.55 11.43
C TYR A 461 -3.50 27.49 10.93
N ILE A 462 -3.74 27.83 9.66
CA ILE A 462 -5.07 27.81 9.06
C ILE A 462 -5.53 26.40 8.74
N TYR A 463 -4.61 25.49 8.35
CA TYR A 463 -4.94 24.09 8.08
C TYR A 463 -5.06 23.22 9.34
N SER A 464 -4.97 23.81 10.53
CA SER A 464 -5.07 23.02 11.76
C SER A 464 -6.39 22.24 11.82
N SER A 465 -6.35 21.05 12.40
CA SER A 465 -7.54 20.20 12.57
C SER A 465 -8.66 20.91 13.34
N GLU A 466 -8.30 21.88 14.17
CA GLU A 466 -9.23 22.68 14.95
C GLU A 466 -10.01 23.66 14.09
N LEU A 467 -9.36 24.35 13.14
CA LEU A 467 -10.03 25.24 12.20
C LEU A 467 -10.95 24.49 11.24
N LYS A 468 -10.53 23.30 10.79
CA LYS A 468 -11.38 22.41 9.98
C LYS A 468 -12.65 21.99 10.74
N LYS A 469 -12.51 21.64 12.03
CA LYS A 469 -13.67 21.29 12.88
C LYS A 469 -14.69 22.43 12.98
N LEU A 470 -14.24 23.67 12.90
CA LEU A 470 -15.12 24.84 12.96
C LEU A 470 -15.94 25.04 11.69
N LEU A 471 -15.38 24.73 10.54
CA LEU A 471 -16.12 24.74 9.27
C LEU A 471 -17.24 23.70 9.26
N ASN A 472 -17.17 22.71 10.14
CA ASN A 472 -18.07 21.56 10.19
C ASN A 472 -19.02 21.51 11.40
N LYS A 473 -18.89 22.43 12.41
CA LYS A 473 -19.72 22.43 13.62
C LYS A 473 -20.20 23.83 13.96
N LYS A 474 -21.37 23.92 14.65
CA LYS A 474 -21.77 25.14 15.35
C LYS A 474 -20.72 25.47 16.40
N ILE A 475 -20.14 26.67 16.31
CA ILE A 475 -19.06 27.15 17.18
C ILE A 475 -19.49 27.20 18.63
N ILE A 476 -18.84 26.44 19.51
CA ILE A 476 -19.05 26.54 20.95
C ILE A 476 -18.22 27.74 21.48
N LYS A 477 -18.76 28.52 22.44
CA LYS A 477 -18.09 29.72 22.99
C LYS A 477 -16.61 29.53 23.39
N LYS A 478 -16.23 28.33 23.87
CA LYS A 478 -14.89 28.00 24.31
C LYS A 478 -13.89 27.88 23.14
N ASP A 479 -14.35 27.45 21.98
CA ASP A 479 -13.50 27.28 20.78
C ASP A 479 -13.24 28.63 20.10
N LYS A 480 -14.16 29.60 20.24
CA LYS A 480 -14.03 30.93 19.65
C LYS A 480 -12.79 31.68 20.15
N LYS A 481 -12.46 31.60 21.45
CA LYS A 481 -11.24 32.22 22.02
C LYS A 481 -9.95 31.61 21.47
N LYS A 482 -9.94 30.31 21.30
CA LYS A 482 -8.78 29.56 20.76
C LYS A 482 -8.49 29.93 19.31
N ILE A 483 -9.55 30.09 18.52
CA ILE A 483 -9.50 30.49 17.11
C ILE A 483 -8.99 31.91 16.95
N ILE A 484 -9.55 32.86 17.73
CA ILE A 484 -9.12 34.26 17.71
C ILE A 484 -7.63 34.33 18.01
N LYS A 485 -7.14 33.54 18.98
CA LYS A 485 -5.70 33.47 19.30
C LYS A 485 -4.85 32.92 18.15
N LEU A 486 -5.32 31.84 17.48
CA LEU A 486 -4.65 31.26 16.32
C LEU A 486 -4.62 32.24 15.14
N LEU A 487 -5.76 32.88 14.84
CA LEU A 487 -5.85 33.87 13.77
C LEU A 487 -5.02 35.13 14.08
N SER A 488 -4.94 35.57 15.34
CA SER A 488 -4.09 36.69 15.76
C SER A 488 -2.60 36.39 15.55
N ASN A 489 -2.14 35.17 15.90
CA ASN A 489 -0.77 34.76 15.65
C ASN A 489 -0.45 34.69 14.15
N PHE A 490 -1.41 34.21 13.36
CA PHE A 490 -1.29 34.16 11.91
C PHE A 490 -1.22 35.56 11.29
N ASP A 491 -2.06 36.49 11.75
CA ASP A 491 -2.06 37.91 11.38
C ASP A 491 -0.68 38.57 11.61
N LYS A 492 -0.05 38.29 12.77
CA LYS A 492 1.31 38.76 13.05
C LYS A 492 2.34 38.25 12.04
N LYS A 493 2.29 36.96 11.71
CA LYS A 493 3.21 36.35 10.71
C LYS A 493 3.05 36.95 9.32
N ILE A 494 1.82 37.23 8.90
CA ILE A 494 1.55 37.89 7.61
C ILE A 494 2.08 39.32 7.61
N ARG A 495 1.83 40.09 8.67
CA ARG A 495 2.32 41.48 8.79
C ARG A 495 3.84 41.57 8.81
N ASN A 496 4.49 40.64 9.48
CA ASN A 496 5.94 40.54 9.54
C ASN A 496 6.57 39.97 8.27
N LYS A 497 5.81 39.68 7.23
CA LYS A 497 6.26 39.02 5.98
C LYS A 497 6.91 37.63 6.18
N GLU A 498 6.67 37.00 7.32
CA GLU A 498 7.16 35.66 7.65
C GLU A 498 6.35 34.57 6.93
N TYR A 499 5.15 34.88 6.46
CA TYR A 499 4.27 33.98 5.77
C TYR A 499 3.57 34.65 4.58
N LYS A 500 3.62 33.97 3.41
CA LYS A 500 2.91 34.36 2.19
C LYS A 500 1.72 33.43 1.98
N LEU A 501 0.52 33.99 1.91
CA LEU A 501 -0.71 33.23 1.65
C LEU A 501 -0.67 32.56 0.28
N ASN A 502 -1.07 31.31 0.22
CA ASN A 502 -1.36 30.57 -1.01
C ASN A 502 -2.87 30.54 -1.30
N ASN A 503 -3.27 30.00 -2.44
CA ASN A 503 -4.68 29.95 -2.83
C ASN A 503 -5.54 29.07 -1.91
N LYS A 504 -4.97 28.01 -1.30
CA LYS A 504 -5.68 27.21 -0.28
C LYS A 504 -5.96 28.03 0.98
N ASP A 505 -4.99 28.82 1.45
CA ASP A 505 -5.17 29.71 2.60
C ASP A 505 -6.29 30.71 2.33
N ILE A 506 -6.26 31.34 1.14
CA ILE A 506 -7.29 32.32 0.74
C ILE A 506 -8.67 31.66 0.69
N ALA A 507 -8.78 30.46 0.12
CA ALA A 507 -10.02 29.71 0.10
C ALA A 507 -10.53 29.41 1.51
N LEU A 508 -9.65 28.95 2.42
CA LEU A 508 -10.00 28.65 3.81
C LEU A 508 -10.43 29.91 4.57
N ILE A 509 -9.73 31.03 4.40
CA ILE A 509 -10.12 32.34 4.98
C ILE A 509 -11.55 32.72 4.56
N ASN A 510 -11.86 32.54 3.29
CA ASN A 510 -13.19 32.84 2.75
C ASN A 510 -14.28 31.90 3.31
N LEU A 511 -13.96 30.63 3.52
CA LEU A 511 -14.86 29.68 4.19
C LEU A 511 -15.09 30.05 5.65
N LEU A 512 -14.05 30.48 6.39
CA LEU A 512 -14.16 30.95 7.77
C LEU A 512 -15.04 32.20 7.87
N LYS A 513 -14.88 33.15 6.94
CA LYS A 513 -15.75 34.35 6.88
C LYS A 513 -17.21 33.98 6.69
N ARG A 514 -17.50 33.03 5.80
CA ARG A 514 -18.87 32.53 5.59
C ARG A 514 -19.44 31.82 6.82
N ALA A 515 -18.57 31.14 7.60
CA ALA A 515 -18.92 30.57 8.88
C ALA A 515 -19.11 31.65 9.98
N LYS A 516 -19.13 32.95 9.62
CA LYS A 516 -19.29 34.11 10.52
C LYS A 516 -18.20 34.20 11.59
N ILE A 517 -16.97 33.83 11.23
CA ILE A 517 -15.78 34.00 12.07
C ILE A 517 -15.18 35.37 11.79
N ASP A 518 -14.92 36.15 12.86
CA ASP A 518 -14.26 37.45 12.76
C ASP A 518 -12.80 37.24 12.35
N LEU A 519 -12.42 37.84 11.23
CA LEU A 519 -11.09 37.71 10.65
C LEU A 519 -10.24 38.95 10.96
N PRO A 520 -8.93 38.80 11.19
CA PRO A 520 -8.01 39.93 11.38
C PRO A 520 -7.94 40.84 10.14
N GLY A 521 -7.60 42.11 10.35
CA GLY A 521 -7.57 43.12 9.28
C GLY A 521 -6.60 42.79 8.13
N SER A 522 -5.44 42.17 8.43
CA SER A 522 -4.46 41.83 7.39
C SER A 522 -4.96 40.81 6.36
N VAL A 523 -5.92 39.97 6.75
CA VAL A 523 -6.52 38.95 5.85
C VAL A 523 -7.79 39.43 5.19
N SER A 524 -8.40 40.54 5.68
CA SER A 524 -9.68 41.04 5.15
C SER A 524 -9.60 41.41 3.64
N LYS A 525 -8.45 41.84 3.15
CA LYS A 525 -8.21 42.16 1.73
C LYS A 525 -8.29 40.94 0.78
N PHE A 526 -8.22 39.73 1.32
CA PHE A 526 -8.31 38.48 0.54
C PHE A 526 -9.73 37.89 0.55
N ILE A 527 -10.70 38.60 1.14
CA ILE A 527 -12.09 38.14 1.16
C ILE A 527 -12.70 38.36 -0.23
N TYR A 528 -13.26 37.29 -0.74
CA TYR A 528 -13.98 37.31 -2.01
C TYR A 528 -15.40 37.88 -1.80
N ASN A 529 -15.63 39.09 -2.28
CA ASN A 529 -16.88 39.80 -2.10
C ASN A 529 -17.87 39.65 -3.28
N GLU A 530 -17.42 39.03 -4.38
CA GLU A 530 -18.24 38.83 -5.57
C GLU A 530 -19.29 37.72 -5.37
N LYS A 531 -20.34 37.79 -6.19
CA LYS A 531 -21.38 36.76 -6.22
C LYS A 531 -20.77 35.44 -6.74
N ILE A 532 -20.90 34.37 -5.96
CA ILE A 532 -20.39 33.06 -6.34
C ILE A 532 -21.37 32.39 -7.29
N TYR A 533 -20.88 32.08 -8.47
CA TYR A 533 -21.62 31.36 -9.51
C TYR A 533 -21.29 29.87 -9.42
N ILE A 534 -22.34 29.04 -9.42
CA ILE A 534 -22.24 27.59 -9.58
C ILE A 534 -22.14 27.32 -11.08
N PRO A 535 -21.26 26.39 -11.53
CA PRO A 535 -21.19 26.01 -12.95
C PRO A 535 -22.58 25.63 -13.50
N ASN A 536 -22.89 26.07 -14.71
CA ASN A 536 -24.22 25.94 -15.31
C ASN A 536 -24.74 24.50 -15.33
N GLU A 537 -23.88 23.51 -15.63
CA GLU A 537 -24.26 22.09 -15.64
C GLU A 537 -24.75 21.61 -14.26
N ILE A 538 -24.10 22.06 -13.19
CA ILE A 538 -24.47 21.73 -11.80
C ILE A 538 -25.72 22.52 -11.41
N PHE A 539 -25.76 23.81 -11.74
CA PHE A 539 -26.89 24.67 -11.42
C PHE A 539 -28.19 24.15 -12.05
N ASN A 540 -28.16 23.76 -13.32
CA ASN A 540 -29.33 23.23 -14.04
C ASN A 540 -29.84 21.92 -13.39
N ALA A 541 -28.93 21.03 -12.94
CA ALA A 541 -29.33 19.82 -12.24
C ALA A 541 -30.00 20.13 -10.88
N LEU A 542 -29.48 21.14 -10.14
CA LEU A 542 -30.08 21.59 -8.87
C LEU A 542 -31.47 22.21 -9.05
N GLU A 543 -31.66 23.02 -10.07
CA GLU A 543 -32.98 23.64 -10.38
C GLU A 543 -34.04 22.58 -10.75
N LYS A 544 -33.59 21.50 -11.42
CA LYS A 544 -34.43 20.34 -11.73
C LYS A 544 -34.61 19.38 -10.55
N LYS A 545 -34.03 19.69 -9.38
CA LYS A 545 -34.01 18.82 -8.19
C LYS A 545 -33.38 17.44 -8.39
N LEU A 546 -32.49 17.33 -9.38
CA LEU A 546 -31.71 16.12 -9.67
C LEU A 546 -30.43 16.13 -8.80
N ASN A 547 -30.57 15.94 -7.49
CA ASN A 547 -29.48 16.09 -6.52
C ASN A 547 -28.34 15.09 -6.77
N ASP A 548 -28.65 13.84 -7.12
CA ASP A 548 -27.65 12.80 -7.36
C ASP A 548 -26.82 13.11 -8.61
N GLU A 549 -27.45 13.62 -9.69
CA GLU A 549 -26.75 14.09 -10.88
C GLU A 549 -25.91 15.35 -10.59
N ALA A 550 -26.45 16.30 -9.82
CA ALA A 550 -25.70 17.48 -9.40
C ALA A 550 -24.46 17.08 -8.58
N LEU A 551 -24.57 16.05 -7.74
CA LEU A 551 -23.47 15.51 -6.95
C LEU A 551 -22.35 14.95 -7.85
N LEU A 552 -22.68 14.10 -8.84
CA LEU A 552 -21.68 13.56 -9.77
C LEU A 552 -21.01 14.64 -10.63
N LYS A 553 -21.77 15.61 -11.13
CA LYS A 553 -21.23 16.77 -11.84
C LYS A 553 -20.30 17.60 -10.96
N THR A 554 -20.62 17.71 -9.67
CA THR A 554 -19.74 18.37 -8.69
C THR A 554 -18.43 17.60 -8.52
N LEU A 555 -18.44 16.26 -8.48
CA LEU A 555 -17.20 15.46 -8.40
C LEU A 555 -16.35 15.62 -9.66
N ILE A 556 -16.96 15.65 -10.85
CA ILE A 556 -16.26 15.94 -12.10
C ILE A 556 -15.62 17.35 -12.03
N PHE A 557 -16.31 18.33 -11.49
CA PHE A 557 -15.78 19.68 -11.30
C PHE A 557 -14.62 19.70 -10.29
N ILE A 558 -14.73 18.99 -9.14
CA ILE A 558 -13.66 18.82 -8.14
C ILE A 558 -12.39 18.23 -8.78
N SER A 559 -12.53 17.33 -9.75
CA SER A 559 -11.39 16.70 -10.42
C SER A 559 -10.51 17.70 -11.18
N ASN A 560 -11.08 18.82 -11.58
CA ASN A 560 -10.43 19.88 -12.36
C ASN A 560 -9.92 21.04 -11.49
N LEU A 561 -10.11 20.99 -10.17
CA LEU A 561 -9.55 22.00 -9.27
C LEU A 561 -8.02 22.00 -9.37
N ASP A 562 -7.47 23.20 -9.57
CA ASP A 562 -6.02 23.44 -9.56
C ASP A 562 -5.72 24.54 -8.54
N GLU A 563 -4.94 24.19 -7.50
CA GLU A 563 -4.56 25.12 -6.45
C GLU A 563 -3.69 26.28 -6.93
N ASN A 564 -3.04 26.14 -8.08
CA ASN A 564 -2.24 27.22 -8.69
C ASN A 564 -3.09 28.19 -9.52
N ASN A 565 -4.36 27.87 -9.77
CA ASN A 565 -5.25 28.71 -10.56
C ASN A 565 -5.83 29.85 -9.72
N ASN A 566 -5.90 31.05 -10.27
CA ASN A 566 -6.52 32.23 -9.63
C ASN A 566 -7.99 32.02 -9.29
N ASN A 567 -8.68 31.14 -9.99
CA ASN A 567 -10.10 30.82 -9.74
C ASN A 567 -10.30 29.80 -8.59
N TYR A 568 -9.23 29.21 -8.05
CA TYR A 568 -9.32 28.15 -7.05
C TYR A 568 -10.24 28.50 -5.87
N THR A 569 -10.06 29.69 -5.29
CA THR A 569 -10.94 30.15 -4.17
C THR A 569 -12.40 30.20 -4.56
N ARG A 570 -12.71 30.76 -5.74
CA ARG A 570 -14.08 30.85 -6.25
C ARG A 570 -14.68 29.46 -6.45
N ASP A 571 -13.90 28.54 -7.01
CA ASP A 571 -14.34 27.17 -7.31
C ASP A 571 -14.61 26.38 -6.03
N ILE A 572 -13.74 26.49 -4.99
CA ILE A 572 -13.97 25.93 -3.66
C ILE A 572 -15.27 26.47 -3.04
N LEU A 573 -15.48 27.79 -3.12
CA LEU A 573 -16.68 28.40 -2.59
C LEU A 573 -17.94 27.98 -3.35
N ALA A 574 -17.85 27.76 -4.65
CA ALA A 574 -18.94 27.23 -5.46
C ALA A 574 -19.31 25.80 -5.06
N ILE A 575 -18.31 24.93 -4.86
CA ILE A 575 -18.50 23.53 -4.43
C ILE A 575 -19.19 23.49 -3.05
N VAL A 576 -18.69 24.25 -2.09
CA VAL A 576 -19.30 24.31 -0.76
C VAL A 576 -20.75 24.81 -0.84
N LYS A 577 -21.02 25.83 -1.67
CA LYS A 577 -22.39 26.33 -1.91
C LYS A 577 -23.30 25.27 -2.56
N VAL A 578 -22.77 24.41 -3.42
CA VAL A 578 -23.52 23.26 -3.98
C VAL A 578 -23.92 22.30 -2.88
N PHE A 579 -22.96 21.86 -2.04
CA PHE A 579 -23.26 20.95 -0.92
C PHE A 579 -24.27 21.56 0.07
N ASP A 580 -24.17 22.87 0.35
CA ASP A 580 -25.12 23.57 1.20
C ASP A 580 -26.54 23.56 0.58
N LYS A 581 -26.67 23.85 -0.73
CA LYS A 581 -27.95 23.79 -1.45
C LYS A 581 -28.57 22.40 -1.46
N MET A 582 -27.75 21.36 -1.59
CA MET A 582 -28.18 19.95 -1.53
C MET A 582 -28.44 19.46 -0.10
N LYS A 583 -28.11 20.24 0.93
CA LYS A 583 -28.12 19.83 2.36
C LYS A 583 -27.20 18.62 2.63
N GLN A 584 -26.07 18.56 1.94
CA GLN A 584 -25.10 17.47 1.99
C GLN A 584 -23.94 17.79 2.95
N ASP A 585 -24.24 17.92 4.25
CA ASP A 585 -23.25 18.30 5.27
C ASP A 585 -22.10 17.29 5.38
N ASN A 586 -22.37 15.99 5.23
CA ASN A 586 -21.35 14.95 5.27
C ASN A 586 -20.37 15.08 4.10
N PHE A 587 -20.87 15.31 2.88
CA PHE A 587 -20.02 15.51 1.70
C PHE A 587 -19.21 16.79 1.78
N ARG A 588 -19.84 17.88 2.25
CA ARG A 588 -19.14 19.14 2.51
C ARG A 588 -17.97 18.93 3.48
N LYS A 589 -18.20 18.21 4.58
CA LYS A 589 -17.16 17.89 5.57
C LYS A 589 -16.03 17.06 4.98
N ILE A 590 -16.36 15.96 4.28
CA ILE A 590 -15.37 15.09 3.63
C ILE A 590 -14.54 15.91 2.62
N PHE A 591 -15.18 16.78 1.84
CA PHE A 591 -14.49 17.65 0.89
C PHE A 591 -13.49 18.57 1.59
N ILE A 592 -13.93 19.32 2.59
CA ILE A 592 -13.09 20.26 3.35
C ILE A 592 -11.93 19.52 4.03
N ASP A 593 -12.23 18.39 4.69
CA ASP A 593 -11.22 17.62 5.40
C ASP A 593 -10.12 17.09 4.48
N ASN A 594 -10.45 16.71 3.24
CA ASN A 594 -9.50 16.13 2.29
C ASN A 594 -8.85 17.16 1.36
N GLU A 595 -9.54 18.24 1.00
CA GLU A 595 -8.97 19.31 0.16
C GLU A 595 -7.96 20.15 0.94
N PHE A 596 -8.23 20.40 2.23
CA PHE A 596 -7.34 21.15 3.13
C PHE A 596 -6.53 20.24 4.06
N SER A 597 -6.41 18.95 3.76
CA SER A 597 -5.46 18.07 4.46
C SER A 597 -4.08 18.20 3.85
N LEU A 598 -3.09 18.07 4.68
CA LEU A 598 -1.69 17.98 4.32
C LEU A 598 -1.38 16.67 3.58
#